data_30ca3018384217bad14490312d12538c
#
_entry.id   30ca3018384217bad14490312d12538c
#
_cell.length_a   1.000
_cell.length_b   1.000
_cell.length_c   1.000
_cell.angle_alpha   90.00
_cell.angle_beta   90.00
_cell.angle_gamma   90.00
#
_symmetry.space_group_name_H-M   'P 1'
#
loop_
_entity.id
_entity.type
_entity.pdbx_description
1 polymer ?
#
loop_
_entity_poly.entity_id
_entity_poly.type
_entity_poly.pdbx_seq_one_letter_code
_entity_poly.pdbx_strand_id
1 'polypeptide(L)'
;MLALSVQALDFARPFGARMVLPRDKPIPVWGRGTPGGEVKVTFAGQTKPARCDGDGRWRVVLAAEPASARGRDLSLTSAAGHLVLTDVLVGDVWLCSGQSNMDFPLAKAVGGQAESAAAGAFPHIRVLDLSAAPTTARAYDAATLARLTTQDHFTGKWAVASAASTAGLSAIAWWSAKTLHLQQAIPIGVVENAVGGSGTEAWLPREVLETHAEYQDLLGDDWLDCPQLSPWARGRARLNLGTHPHAMHPFRPGFLFESGLRPWVDFPFAGVLWYQGETNAELADARWNEGLLENLVSGWRAALKQPQLAFFMIQLPRIGGHDPLRAHWPEYRAAQTNVAKRLPGVHLIVTQDLGWDSPDVHPPDKLPVAQRLAAAVLQAATPALTRGAGGFNKGGE
;
A
#
# COMPACT_ATOMS: atom_id res chain seq x y z
N MET A 1 27.31 11.07 34.03
CA MET A 1 25.96 11.51 33.68
C MET A 1 25.82 11.38 32.16
N LEU A 2 25.14 10.36 31.67
CA LEU A 2 24.76 10.28 30.29
C LEU A 2 23.71 11.37 30.04
N ALA A 3 24.01 12.33 29.19
CA ALA A 3 23.04 13.31 28.72
C ALA A 3 21.91 12.54 28.02
N LEU A 4 20.74 12.43 28.62
CA LEU A 4 19.52 11.97 27.96
C LEU A 4 19.29 12.92 26.80
N SER A 5 19.50 12.47 25.57
CA SER A 5 19.12 13.25 24.41
C SER A 5 17.61 13.47 24.47
N VAL A 6 17.19 14.72 24.60
CA VAL A 6 15.77 15.09 24.54
C VAL A 6 15.30 14.75 23.14
N GLN A 7 14.63 13.60 23.02
CA GLN A 7 14.01 13.21 21.74
C GLN A 7 12.75 14.07 21.57
N ALA A 8 12.61 14.69 20.39
CA ALA A 8 11.44 15.52 20.10
C ALA A 8 10.15 14.72 20.24
N LEU A 9 9.14 15.33 20.83
CA LEU A 9 7.79 14.76 20.86
C LEU A 9 7.25 14.71 19.43
N ASP A 10 6.81 13.54 18.96
CA ASP A 10 6.28 13.39 17.62
C ASP A 10 5.30 12.22 17.50
N PHE A 11 4.38 12.32 16.54
CA PHE A 11 3.61 11.21 16.01
C PHE A 11 4.47 10.43 15.01
N ALA A 12 4.24 9.11 14.87
CA ALA A 12 4.86 8.32 13.83
C ALA A 12 4.38 8.74 12.41
N ARG A 13 5.18 8.40 11.40
CA ARG A 13 4.96 8.79 9.98
C ARG A 13 3.54 8.57 9.42
N PRO A 14 2.76 7.51 9.80
CA PRO A 14 1.39 7.35 9.32
C PRO A 14 0.46 8.51 9.67
N PHE A 15 0.73 9.23 10.75
CA PHE A 15 -0.19 10.23 11.28
C PHE A 15 0.09 11.62 10.70
N GLY A 16 -0.97 12.33 10.36
CA GLY A 16 -0.89 13.68 9.82
C GLY A 16 -2.23 14.43 9.93
N ALA A 17 -2.18 15.75 9.91
CA ALA A 17 -3.41 16.53 9.77
C ALA A 17 -4.17 16.11 8.50
N ARG A 18 -5.50 16.17 8.56
CA ARG A 18 -6.41 15.80 7.45
C ARG A 18 -6.48 14.30 7.14
N MET A 19 -5.86 13.43 7.94
CA MET A 19 -5.90 11.99 7.75
C MET A 19 -7.30 11.41 8.00
N VAL A 20 -7.47 10.14 7.60
CA VAL A 20 -8.58 9.30 8.03
C VAL A 20 -8.05 8.26 9.01
N LEU A 21 -8.68 8.13 10.18
CA LEU A 21 -8.47 7.02 11.11
C LEU A 21 -9.46 5.88 10.82
N PRO A 22 -9.10 4.62 11.13
CA PRO A 22 -9.97 3.48 10.86
C PRO A 22 -11.25 3.52 11.70
N ARG A 23 -12.40 3.20 11.07
CA ARG A 23 -13.69 3.07 11.73
C ARG A 23 -13.90 1.68 12.33
N ASP A 24 -14.77 1.60 13.33
CA ASP A 24 -15.32 0.34 13.89
C ASP A 24 -14.25 -0.65 14.40
N LYS A 25 -13.02 -0.18 14.59
CA LYS A 25 -11.87 -0.94 15.09
C LYS A 25 -11.15 -0.13 16.17
N PRO A 26 -10.46 -0.77 17.13
CA PRO A 26 -9.53 -0.06 18.00
C PRO A 26 -8.53 0.78 17.17
N ILE A 27 -8.23 2.00 17.63
CA ILE A 27 -7.37 2.95 16.91
C ILE A 27 -6.02 3.02 17.62
N PRO A 28 -5.00 2.29 17.18
CA PRO A 28 -3.64 2.43 17.69
C PRO A 28 -3.06 3.78 17.26
N VAL A 29 -2.42 4.48 18.17
CA VAL A 29 -1.68 5.73 17.92
C VAL A 29 -0.32 5.60 18.60
N TRP A 30 0.74 5.93 17.87
CA TRP A 30 2.11 5.78 18.37
C TRP A 30 3.03 6.87 17.85
N GLY A 31 4.22 6.95 18.45
CA GLY A 31 5.23 7.92 18.07
C GLY A 31 6.45 7.88 18.96
N ARG A 32 7.11 9.02 19.07
CA ARG A 32 8.33 9.19 19.87
C ARG A 32 8.20 10.35 20.85
N GLY A 33 8.98 10.30 21.92
CA GLY A 33 9.08 11.33 22.95
C GLY A 33 10.29 11.09 23.84
N THR A 34 10.41 11.84 24.92
CA THR A 34 11.51 11.69 25.88
C THR A 34 11.43 10.32 26.56
N PRO A 35 12.52 9.51 26.56
CA PRO A 35 12.55 8.22 27.25
C PRO A 35 12.10 8.33 28.70
N GLY A 36 11.18 7.44 29.13
CA GLY A 36 10.58 7.45 30.47
C GLY A 36 9.54 8.55 30.71
N GLY A 37 9.37 9.48 29.77
CA GLY A 37 8.39 10.57 29.86
C GLY A 37 6.95 10.08 29.65
N GLU A 38 6.01 10.82 30.24
CA GLU A 38 4.58 10.58 30.03
C GLU A 38 4.04 11.37 28.86
N VAL A 39 3.15 10.74 28.09
CA VAL A 39 2.40 11.36 26.99
C VAL A 39 0.91 11.10 27.18
N LYS A 40 0.07 12.00 26.66
CA LYS A 40 -1.39 11.84 26.63
C LYS A 40 -1.87 12.07 25.20
N VAL A 41 -2.62 11.13 24.65
CA VAL A 41 -3.27 11.24 23.34
C VAL A 41 -4.76 11.47 23.56
N THR A 42 -5.29 12.51 22.91
CA THR A 42 -6.72 12.84 22.97
C THR A 42 -7.33 12.86 21.58
N PHE A 43 -8.46 12.18 21.41
CA PHE A 43 -9.26 12.17 20.18
C PHE A 43 -10.73 11.83 20.49
N ALA A 44 -11.68 12.52 19.87
CA ALA A 44 -13.11 12.21 19.96
C ALA A 44 -13.64 12.10 21.41
N GLY A 45 -13.15 12.95 22.32
CA GLY A 45 -13.55 12.92 23.75
C GLY A 45 -12.82 11.86 24.56
N GLN A 46 -12.02 10.99 23.96
CA GLN A 46 -11.20 10.00 24.64
C GLN A 46 -9.82 10.59 24.97
N THR A 47 -9.29 10.33 26.16
CA THR A 47 -7.90 10.63 26.51
C THR A 47 -7.23 9.39 27.07
N LYS A 48 -6.08 9.01 26.51
CA LYS A 48 -5.28 7.85 26.94
C LYS A 48 -3.85 8.25 27.24
N PRO A 49 -3.35 7.95 28.46
CA PRO A 49 -1.95 8.13 28.79
C PRO A 49 -1.10 6.96 28.29
N ALA A 50 0.17 7.24 28.03
CA ALA A 50 1.22 6.25 27.84
C ALA A 50 2.53 6.76 28.43
N ARG A 51 3.47 5.84 28.65
CA ARG A 51 4.85 6.15 29.02
C ARG A 51 5.77 5.76 27.90
N CYS A 52 6.72 6.63 27.55
CA CYS A 52 7.76 6.30 26.57
C CYS A 52 8.69 5.22 27.13
N ASP A 53 9.02 4.23 26.32
CA ASP A 53 10.02 3.21 26.67
C ASP A 53 11.45 3.78 26.69
N GLY A 54 12.45 2.89 26.89
CA GLY A 54 13.87 3.27 26.94
C GLY A 54 14.40 3.86 25.62
N ASP A 55 13.74 3.54 24.49
CA ASP A 55 14.05 4.08 23.15
C ASP A 55 13.22 5.33 22.81
N GLY A 56 12.41 5.82 23.76
CA GLY A 56 11.52 6.96 23.56
C GLY A 56 10.27 6.66 22.73
N ARG A 57 9.91 5.39 22.51
CA ARG A 57 8.69 5.02 21.78
C ARG A 57 7.50 5.01 22.73
N TRP A 58 6.38 5.49 22.28
CA TRP A 58 5.11 5.42 22.98
C TRP A 58 4.01 4.86 22.08
N ARG A 59 3.00 4.24 22.69
CA ARG A 59 1.82 3.71 22.01
C ARG A 59 0.60 3.75 22.91
N VAL A 60 -0.53 4.19 22.36
CA VAL A 60 -1.86 4.06 22.98
C VAL A 60 -2.80 3.32 22.05
N VAL A 61 -3.91 2.82 22.56
CA VAL A 61 -5.02 2.30 21.77
C VAL A 61 -6.28 3.02 22.23
N LEU A 62 -6.86 3.83 21.35
CA LEU A 62 -8.16 4.45 21.55
C LEU A 62 -9.26 3.44 21.24
N ALA A 63 -10.43 3.60 21.84
CA ALA A 63 -11.60 2.79 21.52
C ALA A 63 -12.04 3.04 20.07
N ALA A 64 -12.74 2.08 19.51
CA ALA A 64 -13.32 2.18 18.18
C ALA A 64 -14.29 3.37 18.08
N GLU A 65 -14.25 4.05 16.94
CA GLU A 65 -15.16 5.15 16.58
C GLU A 65 -15.95 4.77 15.34
N PRO A 66 -17.23 5.12 15.26
CA PRO A 66 -17.99 4.98 14.03
C PRO A 66 -17.49 5.95 12.94
N ALA A 67 -17.81 5.67 11.67
CA ALA A 67 -17.49 6.56 10.57
C ALA A 67 -18.01 7.98 10.83
N SER A 68 -17.15 8.97 10.57
CA SER A 68 -17.49 10.38 10.80
C SER A 68 -16.79 11.31 9.80
N ALA A 69 -17.59 12.07 9.08
CA ALA A 69 -17.13 13.14 8.19
C ALA A 69 -16.86 14.47 8.95
N ARG A 70 -17.11 14.50 10.26
CA ARG A 70 -16.79 15.67 11.09
C ARG A 70 -15.29 15.64 11.41
N GLY A 71 -14.54 16.64 10.94
CA GLY A 71 -13.13 16.83 11.28
C GLY A 71 -12.96 17.07 12.81
N ARG A 72 -12.06 16.34 13.42
CA ARG A 72 -11.72 16.42 14.86
C ARG A 72 -10.20 16.49 15.00
N ASP A 73 -9.74 17.06 16.09
CA ASP A 73 -8.32 17.16 16.40
C ASP A 73 -7.83 15.90 17.11
N LEU A 74 -6.72 15.34 16.63
CA LEU A 74 -5.94 14.32 17.34
C LEU A 74 -4.76 15.02 18.00
N SER A 75 -4.75 15.07 19.33
CA SER A 75 -3.73 15.80 20.09
C SER A 75 -2.83 14.88 20.90
N LEU A 76 -1.58 15.29 21.03
CA LEU A 76 -0.53 14.63 21.80
C LEU A 76 0.08 15.67 22.75
N THR A 77 0.06 15.40 24.03
CA THR A 77 0.58 16.29 25.09
C THR A 77 1.61 15.55 25.94
N SER A 78 2.70 16.23 26.29
CA SER A 78 3.70 15.79 27.26
C SER A 78 4.29 16.99 27.98
N ALA A 79 5.20 16.76 28.93
CA ALA A 79 6.00 17.83 29.53
C ALA A 79 6.88 18.58 28.52
N ALA A 80 7.24 17.94 27.38
CA ALA A 80 8.07 18.52 26.33
C ALA A 80 7.28 19.38 25.34
N GLY A 81 5.93 19.34 25.35
CA GLY A 81 5.12 20.14 24.44
C GLY A 81 3.75 19.55 24.11
N HIS A 82 3.11 20.18 23.13
CA HIS A 82 1.78 19.84 22.63
C HIS A 82 1.77 19.88 21.11
N LEU A 83 1.27 18.79 20.50
CA LEU A 83 1.10 18.66 19.05
C LEU A 83 -0.37 18.40 18.73
N VAL A 84 -0.86 18.96 17.64
CA VAL A 84 -2.24 18.76 17.16
C VAL A 84 -2.24 18.44 15.68
N LEU A 85 -2.85 17.32 15.34
CA LEU A 85 -3.21 16.96 13.97
C LEU A 85 -4.67 17.33 13.74
N THR A 86 -4.89 18.37 12.97
CA THR A 86 -6.23 18.97 12.77
C THR A 86 -7.00 18.26 11.66
N ASP A 87 -8.33 18.36 11.71
CA ASP A 87 -9.23 17.91 10.64
C ASP A 87 -9.10 16.40 10.33
N VAL A 88 -9.01 15.58 11.40
CA VAL A 88 -8.95 14.11 11.30
C VAL A 88 -10.35 13.54 11.19
N LEU A 89 -10.60 12.74 10.14
CA LEU A 89 -11.85 12.02 9.89
C LEU A 89 -11.77 10.58 10.41
N VAL A 90 -12.90 9.87 10.43
CA VAL A 90 -12.97 8.43 10.71
C VAL A 90 -13.68 7.74 9.56
N GLY A 91 -13.07 6.70 8.99
CA GLY A 91 -13.60 5.99 7.83
C GLY A 91 -12.78 4.77 7.45
N ASP A 92 -12.85 4.35 6.21
CA ASP A 92 -12.03 3.25 5.70
C ASP A 92 -10.72 3.78 5.12
N VAL A 93 -9.61 3.15 5.47
CA VAL A 93 -8.29 3.50 4.92
C VAL A 93 -7.77 2.35 4.06
N TRP A 94 -7.53 2.63 2.80
CA TRP A 94 -7.08 1.67 1.79
C TRP A 94 -5.62 1.86 1.46
N LEU A 95 -4.86 0.76 1.46
CA LEU A 95 -3.47 0.74 1.02
C LEU A 95 -3.43 0.35 -0.46
N CYS A 96 -2.98 1.27 -1.32
CA CYS A 96 -2.83 1.07 -2.76
C CYS A 96 -1.35 0.90 -3.05
N SER A 97 -0.94 -0.30 -3.47
CA SER A 97 0.48 -0.66 -3.61
C SER A 97 0.74 -1.52 -4.83
N GLY A 98 1.99 -1.60 -5.25
CA GLY A 98 2.41 -2.36 -6.41
C GLY A 98 3.44 -1.64 -7.26
N GLN A 99 3.29 -1.69 -8.59
CA GLN A 99 4.21 -1.04 -9.52
C GLN A 99 3.51 0.00 -10.43
N SER A 100 4.10 0.35 -11.54
CA SER A 100 3.72 1.48 -12.41
C SER A 100 2.25 1.52 -12.85
N ASN A 101 1.57 0.39 -12.97
CA ASN A 101 0.14 0.39 -13.28
C ASN A 101 -0.74 0.78 -12.07
N MET A 102 -0.27 0.55 -10.83
CA MET A 102 -0.87 1.15 -9.65
C MET A 102 -0.47 2.63 -9.55
N ASP A 103 0.81 2.95 -9.73
CA ASP A 103 1.41 4.30 -9.68
C ASP A 103 1.07 5.15 -10.94
N PHE A 104 0.04 4.76 -11.71
CA PHE A 104 -0.31 5.44 -12.94
C PHE A 104 -1.09 6.73 -12.63
N PRO A 105 -0.52 7.93 -12.91
CA PRO A 105 -1.09 9.20 -12.50
C PRO A 105 -2.49 9.43 -13.07
N LEU A 106 -3.42 9.89 -12.24
CA LEU A 106 -4.79 10.21 -12.66
C LEU A 106 -4.81 11.16 -13.85
N ALA A 107 -4.01 12.22 -13.84
CA ALA A 107 -3.96 13.19 -14.93
C ALA A 107 -3.52 12.61 -16.28
N LYS A 108 -2.87 11.43 -16.29
CA LYS A 108 -2.43 10.73 -17.51
C LYS A 108 -3.45 9.69 -18.01
N ALA A 109 -4.40 9.31 -17.17
CA ALA A 109 -5.43 8.35 -17.55
C ALA A 109 -6.50 8.97 -18.44
N VAL A 110 -7.18 8.13 -19.23
CA VAL A 110 -8.32 8.56 -20.05
C VAL A 110 -9.39 9.22 -19.16
N GLY A 111 -9.76 10.45 -19.46
CA GLY A 111 -10.70 11.24 -18.66
C GLY A 111 -10.14 11.79 -17.34
N GLY A 112 -8.91 11.45 -16.98
CA GLY A 112 -8.33 11.74 -15.68
C GLY A 112 -8.08 13.21 -15.39
N GLN A 113 -7.80 14.05 -16.39
CA GLN A 113 -7.62 15.49 -16.19
C GLN A 113 -8.91 16.15 -15.71
N ALA A 114 -10.03 15.87 -16.37
CA ALA A 114 -11.35 16.39 -15.97
C ALA A 114 -11.76 15.87 -14.59
N GLU A 115 -11.47 14.59 -14.32
CA GLU A 115 -11.75 13.96 -13.02
C GLU A 115 -10.94 14.61 -11.89
N SER A 116 -9.64 14.83 -12.10
CA SER A 116 -8.77 15.52 -11.13
C SER A 116 -9.24 16.96 -10.87
N ALA A 117 -9.63 17.71 -11.93
CA ALA A 117 -10.16 19.06 -11.77
C ALA A 117 -11.43 19.09 -10.90
N ALA A 118 -12.25 18.04 -10.95
CA ALA A 118 -13.49 17.93 -10.18
C ALA A 118 -13.28 17.33 -8.76
N ALA A 119 -12.08 16.90 -8.40
CA ALA A 119 -11.82 16.16 -7.15
C ALA A 119 -12.17 16.94 -5.88
N GLY A 120 -12.09 18.27 -5.91
CA GLY A 120 -12.46 19.15 -4.78
C GLY A 120 -13.93 19.04 -4.33
N ALA A 121 -14.79 18.44 -5.14
CA ALA A 121 -16.18 18.13 -4.75
C ALA A 121 -16.29 16.98 -3.72
N PHE A 122 -15.20 16.27 -3.43
CA PHE A 122 -15.16 15.11 -2.54
C PHE A 122 -14.25 15.35 -1.32
N PRO A 123 -14.55 16.32 -0.44
CA PRO A 123 -13.66 16.71 0.67
C PRO A 123 -13.49 15.62 1.73
N HIS A 124 -14.33 14.59 1.75
CA HIS A 124 -14.22 13.46 2.66
C HIS A 124 -13.36 12.30 2.12
N ILE A 125 -12.83 12.44 0.90
CA ILE A 125 -11.74 11.59 0.43
C ILE A 125 -10.43 12.29 0.80
N ARG A 126 -9.56 11.57 1.49
CA ARG A 126 -8.25 12.04 1.92
C ARG A 126 -7.18 11.17 1.31
N VAL A 127 -6.13 11.78 0.82
CA VAL A 127 -5.08 11.09 0.09
C VAL A 127 -3.73 11.33 0.73
N LEU A 128 -2.94 10.28 0.82
CA LEU A 128 -1.52 10.28 1.16
C LEU A 128 -0.80 9.60 0.01
N ASP A 129 -0.27 10.40 -0.89
CA ASP A 129 0.61 9.96 -1.95
C ASP A 129 2.04 9.90 -1.40
N LEU A 130 2.59 8.69 -1.31
CA LEU A 130 3.94 8.44 -0.83
C LEU A 130 4.92 8.43 -2.01
N SER A 131 5.39 9.61 -2.36
CA SER A 131 6.37 9.79 -3.43
C SER A 131 7.69 9.12 -3.10
N ALA A 132 8.13 8.23 -4.00
CA ALA A 132 9.40 7.51 -3.95
C ALA A 132 10.50 8.25 -4.73
N ALA A 133 11.75 7.78 -4.60
CA ALA A 133 12.81 8.17 -5.52
C ALA A 133 12.45 7.70 -6.95
N PRO A 134 12.63 8.53 -7.98
CA PRO A 134 12.19 8.20 -9.33
C PRO A 134 13.00 7.03 -9.90
N THR A 135 12.31 6.08 -10.54
CA THR A 135 12.94 5.05 -11.35
C THR A 135 13.25 5.62 -12.73
N THR A 136 14.48 6.07 -12.93
CA THR A 136 14.92 6.72 -14.17
C THR A 136 15.74 5.77 -15.04
N ALA A 137 15.91 6.12 -16.33
CA ALA A 137 16.86 5.44 -17.23
C ALA A 137 18.28 6.05 -17.14
N ARG A 138 18.65 6.60 -16.00
CA ARG A 138 19.95 7.27 -15.75
C ARG A 138 20.50 6.90 -14.38
N ALA A 139 21.80 7.10 -14.19
CA ALA A 139 22.40 7.01 -12.87
C ALA A 139 21.76 8.05 -11.92
N TYR A 140 21.59 7.65 -10.68
CA TYR A 140 21.12 8.55 -9.63
C TYR A 140 22.18 9.58 -9.28
N ASP A 141 21.72 10.79 -9.02
CA ASP A 141 22.57 11.83 -8.43
C ASP A 141 22.79 11.58 -6.92
N ALA A 142 23.73 12.31 -6.34
CA ALA A 142 24.06 12.19 -4.93
C ALA A 142 22.87 12.45 -3.99
N ALA A 143 21.98 13.38 -4.36
CA ALA A 143 20.79 13.71 -3.56
C ALA A 143 19.78 12.55 -3.55
N THR A 144 19.55 11.92 -4.70
CA THR A 144 18.73 10.73 -4.81
C THR A 144 19.32 9.57 -4.02
N LEU A 145 20.62 9.29 -4.19
CA LEU A 145 21.32 8.22 -3.44
C LEU A 145 21.23 8.42 -1.93
N ALA A 146 21.38 9.65 -1.43
CA ALA A 146 21.26 9.97 -0.01
C ALA A 146 19.86 9.70 0.56
N ARG A 147 18.82 9.73 -0.26
CA ARG A 147 17.44 9.43 0.14
C ARG A 147 17.09 7.94 0.10
N LEU A 148 17.96 7.07 -0.42
CA LEU A 148 17.71 5.63 -0.47
C LEU A 148 17.93 4.98 0.89
N THR A 149 17.19 5.41 1.88
CA THR A 149 17.16 4.85 3.24
C THR A 149 15.76 4.37 3.57
N THR A 150 15.61 3.53 4.57
CA THR A 150 14.30 3.09 5.04
C THR A 150 13.48 4.23 5.67
N GLN A 151 14.13 5.32 6.03
CA GLN A 151 13.50 6.50 6.64
C GLN A 151 13.08 7.55 5.60
N ASP A 152 13.90 7.77 4.56
CA ASP A 152 13.79 8.97 3.70
C ASP A 152 13.31 8.64 2.28
N HIS A 153 13.22 7.34 1.91
CA HIS A 153 12.84 6.93 0.56
C HIS A 153 11.45 7.45 0.16
N PHE A 154 10.47 7.22 1.02
CA PHE A 154 9.11 7.70 0.81
C PHE A 154 8.85 8.99 1.57
N THR A 155 8.26 9.96 0.89
CA THR A 155 7.81 11.22 1.48
C THR A 155 6.37 11.49 1.06
N GLY A 156 5.58 12.12 1.93
CA GLY A 156 4.19 12.46 1.64
C GLY A 156 3.52 13.11 2.83
N LYS A 157 2.39 13.74 2.57
CA LYS A 157 1.53 14.33 3.60
C LYS A 157 0.08 14.10 3.23
N TRP A 158 -0.75 13.80 4.22
CA TRP A 158 -2.19 13.73 4.05
C TRP A 158 -2.75 15.03 3.49
N ALA A 159 -3.59 14.91 2.50
CA ALA A 159 -4.27 16.03 1.85
C ALA A 159 -5.76 15.76 1.66
N VAL A 160 -6.55 16.82 1.63
CA VAL A 160 -7.93 16.78 1.15
C VAL A 160 -7.89 16.60 -0.36
N ALA A 161 -8.83 15.83 -0.92
CA ALA A 161 -8.96 15.69 -2.36
C ALA A 161 -9.13 17.04 -3.05
N SER A 162 -8.32 17.27 -4.04
CA SER A 162 -8.28 18.49 -4.86
C SER A 162 -7.61 18.20 -6.19
N ALA A 163 -7.69 19.11 -7.15
CA ALA A 163 -6.97 18.96 -8.42
C ALA A 163 -5.46 18.74 -8.20
N ALA A 164 -4.85 19.47 -7.26
CA ALA A 164 -3.42 19.37 -6.98
C ALA A 164 -3.03 18.03 -6.31
N SER A 165 -3.84 17.55 -5.36
CA SER A 165 -3.53 16.32 -4.60
C SER A 165 -3.89 15.03 -5.34
N THR A 166 -4.65 15.10 -6.44
CA THR A 166 -5.10 13.91 -7.18
C THR A 166 -4.48 13.78 -8.56
N ALA A 167 -3.90 14.83 -9.13
CA ALA A 167 -3.33 14.77 -10.48
C ALA A 167 -2.21 13.74 -10.61
N GLY A 168 -1.34 13.65 -9.61
CA GLY A 168 -0.25 12.66 -9.53
C GLY A 168 -0.65 11.33 -8.91
N LEU A 169 -1.74 11.31 -8.15
CA LEU A 169 -2.22 10.11 -7.46
C LEU A 169 -2.63 9.01 -8.45
N SER A 170 -2.52 7.77 -8.04
CA SER A 170 -3.02 6.60 -8.75
C SER A 170 -4.45 6.80 -9.27
N ALA A 171 -4.63 6.67 -10.58
CA ALA A 171 -5.96 6.72 -11.20
C ALA A 171 -6.89 5.63 -10.64
N ILE A 172 -6.37 4.42 -10.45
CA ILE A 172 -7.13 3.29 -9.91
C ILE A 172 -7.53 3.57 -8.46
N ALA A 173 -6.59 4.04 -7.64
CA ALA A 173 -6.85 4.36 -6.24
C ALA A 173 -7.91 5.47 -6.11
N TRP A 174 -7.79 6.55 -6.91
CA TRP A 174 -8.75 7.64 -6.89
C TRP A 174 -10.17 7.20 -7.27
N TRP A 175 -10.35 6.58 -8.44
CA TRP A 175 -11.69 6.18 -8.90
C TRP A 175 -12.31 5.11 -8.00
N SER A 176 -11.49 4.19 -7.45
CA SER A 176 -11.97 3.22 -6.46
C SER A 176 -12.45 3.92 -5.19
N ALA A 177 -11.65 4.83 -4.63
CA ALA A 177 -12.00 5.58 -3.43
C ALA A 177 -13.27 6.43 -3.63
N LYS A 178 -13.40 7.12 -4.78
CA LYS A 178 -14.59 7.88 -5.14
C LYS A 178 -15.83 6.99 -5.21
N THR A 179 -15.72 5.84 -5.87
CA THR A 179 -16.84 4.89 -5.97
C THR A 179 -17.25 4.38 -4.59
N LEU A 180 -16.29 3.97 -3.75
CA LEU A 180 -16.54 3.51 -2.39
C LEU A 180 -17.16 4.60 -1.52
N HIS A 181 -16.64 5.83 -1.60
CA HIS A 181 -17.22 6.98 -0.89
C HIS A 181 -18.68 7.23 -1.26
N LEU A 182 -18.99 7.25 -2.55
CA LEU A 182 -20.33 7.48 -3.05
C LEU A 182 -21.33 6.37 -2.67
N GLN A 183 -20.86 5.12 -2.67
CA GLN A 183 -21.72 3.96 -2.36
C GLN A 183 -21.95 3.77 -0.85
N GLN A 184 -20.97 4.07 -0.03
CA GLN A 184 -21.02 3.82 1.41
C GLN A 184 -21.34 5.08 2.24
N ALA A 185 -21.24 6.27 1.65
CA ALA A 185 -21.42 7.57 2.29
C ALA A 185 -20.52 7.79 3.54
N ILE A 186 -19.30 7.23 3.53
CA ILE A 186 -18.31 7.36 4.61
C ILE A 186 -17.03 8.03 4.10
N PRO A 187 -16.22 8.62 4.99
CA PRO A 187 -14.88 9.08 4.63
C PRO A 187 -13.99 7.94 4.14
N ILE A 188 -13.19 8.22 3.11
CA ILE A 188 -12.21 7.27 2.57
C ILE A 188 -10.81 7.89 2.64
N GLY A 189 -9.87 7.17 3.25
CA GLY A 189 -8.45 7.44 3.21
C GLY A 189 -7.77 6.57 2.16
N VAL A 190 -6.95 7.18 1.31
CA VAL A 190 -6.08 6.49 0.35
C VAL A 190 -4.65 6.68 0.77
N VAL A 191 -3.93 5.59 0.95
CA VAL A 191 -2.47 5.57 1.10
C VAL A 191 -1.92 4.93 -0.16
N GLU A 192 -1.34 5.73 -1.04
CA GLU A 192 -0.64 5.24 -2.20
C GLU A 192 0.82 4.99 -1.85
N ASN A 193 1.27 3.77 -2.13
CA ASN A 193 2.62 3.32 -1.89
C ASN A 193 2.99 2.34 -3.03
N ALA A 194 3.24 2.87 -4.21
CA ALA A 194 3.59 2.08 -5.38
C ALA A 194 4.90 2.60 -6.00
N VAL A 195 5.67 1.70 -6.64
CA VAL A 195 6.95 2.05 -7.27
C VAL A 195 7.08 1.37 -8.62
N GLY A 196 7.12 2.16 -9.68
CA GLY A 196 7.24 1.68 -11.05
C GLY A 196 8.44 0.75 -11.25
N GLY A 197 8.21 -0.41 -11.88
CA GLY A 197 9.24 -1.41 -12.21
C GLY A 197 9.70 -2.28 -11.03
N SER A 198 9.14 -2.15 -9.85
CA SER A 198 9.50 -2.99 -8.70
C SER A 198 8.98 -4.41 -8.86
N GLY A 199 9.78 -5.40 -8.48
CA GLY A 199 9.35 -6.79 -8.35
C GLY A 199 8.68 -7.05 -6.99
N THR A 200 7.93 -8.15 -6.89
CA THR A 200 7.26 -8.59 -5.66
C THR A 200 8.23 -8.76 -4.50
N GLU A 201 9.44 -9.23 -4.76
CA GLU A 201 10.51 -9.46 -3.78
C GLU A 201 10.93 -8.19 -3.03
N ALA A 202 10.84 -7.02 -3.67
CA ALA A 202 11.13 -5.74 -3.01
C ALA A 202 10.08 -5.39 -1.93
N TRP A 203 8.90 -5.97 -1.99
CA TRP A 203 7.77 -5.76 -1.10
C TRP A 203 7.62 -6.84 -0.04
N LEU A 204 8.48 -7.85 0.00
CA LEU A 204 8.48 -8.87 1.06
C LEU A 204 9.03 -8.29 2.37
N PRO A 205 8.41 -8.58 3.52
CA PRO A 205 9.02 -8.30 4.81
C PRO A 205 10.37 -9.00 4.94
N ARG A 206 11.33 -8.36 5.60
CA ARG A 206 12.65 -8.90 5.80
C ARG A 206 12.61 -10.27 6.50
N GLU A 207 11.70 -10.44 7.45
CA GLU A 207 11.51 -11.69 8.18
C GLU A 207 11.12 -12.85 7.25
N VAL A 208 10.35 -12.58 6.20
CA VAL A 208 10.01 -13.58 5.17
C VAL A 208 11.25 -13.98 4.38
N LEU A 209 12.04 -12.99 3.94
CA LEU A 209 13.28 -13.26 3.20
C LEU A 209 14.31 -14.04 4.02
N GLU A 210 14.40 -13.78 5.32
CA GLU A 210 15.36 -14.43 6.23
C GLU A 210 14.94 -15.87 6.61
N THR A 211 13.66 -16.18 6.64
CA THR A 211 13.16 -17.47 7.13
C THR A 211 12.92 -18.52 6.04
N HIS A 212 12.86 -18.11 4.77
CA HIS A 212 12.64 -19.00 3.63
C HIS A 212 13.95 -19.27 2.91
N ALA A 213 14.33 -20.55 2.83
CA ALA A 213 15.60 -20.95 2.24
C ALA A 213 15.77 -20.52 0.78
N GLU A 214 14.67 -20.51 0.02
CA GLU A 214 14.64 -20.08 -1.38
C GLU A 214 14.93 -18.60 -1.60
N TYR A 215 14.88 -17.78 -0.56
CA TYR A 215 15.12 -16.33 -0.67
C TYR A 215 16.50 -15.90 -0.12
N GLN A 216 17.32 -16.83 0.34
CA GLN A 216 18.62 -16.47 0.95
C GLN A 216 19.55 -15.75 -0.03
N ASP A 217 19.55 -16.15 -1.30
CA ASP A 217 20.37 -15.51 -2.34
C ASP A 217 19.91 -14.07 -2.66
N LEU A 218 18.70 -13.68 -2.24
CA LEU A 218 18.17 -12.34 -2.41
C LEU A 218 18.69 -11.33 -1.37
N LEU A 219 19.25 -11.81 -0.26
CA LEU A 219 19.66 -10.97 0.88
C LEU A 219 21.10 -10.46 0.77
N GLY A 220 21.92 -11.09 -0.08
CA GLY A 220 23.33 -10.74 -0.27
C GLY A 220 23.55 -9.36 -0.87
N ASP A 221 24.79 -8.88 -0.81
CA ASP A 221 25.19 -7.63 -1.47
C ASP A 221 25.31 -7.78 -3.00
N ASP A 222 25.37 -9.02 -3.47
CA ASP A 222 25.37 -9.44 -4.87
C ASP A 222 23.96 -9.74 -5.43
N TRP A 223 22.91 -9.30 -4.73
CA TRP A 223 21.51 -9.50 -5.14
C TRP A 223 21.21 -9.16 -6.61
N LEU A 224 21.99 -8.23 -7.20
CA LEU A 224 21.88 -7.86 -8.61
C LEU A 224 22.30 -9.01 -9.56
N ASP A 225 23.03 -10.00 -9.08
CA ASP A 225 23.42 -11.17 -9.88
C ASP A 225 22.46 -12.35 -9.73
N CYS A 226 21.49 -12.25 -8.82
CA CYS A 226 20.52 -13.28 -8.56
C CYS A 226 19.63 -13.55 -9.80
N PRO A 227 19.63 -14.77 -10.36
CA PRO A 227 18.87 -15.09 -11.57
C PRO A 227 17.36 -15.11 -11.36
N GLN A 228 16.88 -15.20 -10.13
CA GLN A 228 15.49 -15.16 -9.75
C GLN A 228 14.88 -13.75 -9.80
N LEU A 229 15.71 -12.72 -10.03
CA LEU A 229 15.23 -11.35 -10.26
C LEU A 229 15.13 -11.05 -11.75
N SER A 230 14.12 -10.26 -12.14
CA SER A 230 13.94 -9.82 -13.51
C SER A 230 15.22 -9.24 -14.11
N PRO A 231 15.64 -9.68 -15.31
CA PRO A 231 16.80 -9.11 -16.02
C PRO A 231 16.65 -7.61 -16.25
N TRP A 232 15.44 -7.14 -16.56
CA TRP A 232 15.18 -5.72 -16.74
C TRP A 232 15.37 -4.94 -15.42
N ALA A 233 14.83 -5.44 -14.30
CA ALA A 233 14.96 -4.79 -13.01
C ALA A 233 16.42 -4.71 -12.55
N ARG A 234 17.18 -5.81 -12.71
CA ARG A 234 18.64 -5.83 -12.42
C ARG A 234 19.40 -4.84 -13.29
N GLY A 235 19.13 -4.81 -14.59
CA GLY A 235 19.75 -3.87 -15.53
C GLY A 235 19.44 -2.42 -15.18
N ARG A 236 18.20 -2.12 -14.84
CA ARG A 236 17.77 -0.79 -14.41
C ARG A 236 18.45 -0.38 -13.11
N ALA A 237 18.51 -1.27 -12.13
CA ALA A 237 19.18 -0.99 -10.85
C ALA A 237 20.68 -0.74 -11.03
N ARG A 238 21.38 -1.54 -11.83
CA ARG A 238 22.79 -1.30 -12.16
C ARG A 238 23.00 0.07 -12.81
N LEU A 239 22.13 0.43 -13.75
CA LEU A 239 22.20 1.74 -14.39
C LEU A 239 21.99 2.89 -13.40
N ASN A 240 20.99 2.77 -12.52
CA ASN A 240 20.69 3.78 -11.51
C ASN A 240 21.82 3.92 -10.47
N LEU A 241 22.38 2.81 -10.02
CA LEU A 241 23.47 2.81 -9.03
C LEU A 241 24.81 3.28 -9.62
N GLY A 242 25.05 3.08 -10.92
CA GLY A 242 26.26 3.54 -11.59
C GLY A 242 27.54 3.06 -10.89
N THR A 243 28.32 4.00 -10.36
CA THR A 243 29.58 3.71 -9.62
C THR A 243 29.36 3.38 -8.14
N HIS A 244 28.12 3.23 -7.67
CA HIS A 244 27.78 2.96 -6.28
C HIS A 244 27.04 1.60 -6.11
N PRO A 245 27.65 0.46 -6.49
CA PRO A 245 26.94 -0.83 -6.59
C PRO A 245 26.39 -1.34 -5.26
N HIS A 246 26.95 -0.89 -4.13
CA HIS A 246 26.53 -1.29 -2.78
C HIS A 246 25.52 -0.31 -2.14
N ALA A 247 25.13 0.77 -2.82
CA ALA A 247 24.08 1.66 -2.33
C ALA A 247 22.73 0.94 -2.35
N MET A 248 21.81 1.40 -1.52
CA MET A 248 20.45 0.88 -1.51
C MET A 248 19.73 1.25 -2.80
N HIS A 249 18.77 0.41 -3.20
CA HIS A 249 17.96 0.63 -4.40
C HIS A 249 16.51 0.20 -4.13
N PRO A 250 15.49 0.88 -4.71
CA PRO A 250 14.08 0.50 -4.52
C PRO A 250 13.76 -0.94 -4.92
N PHE A 251 14.50 -1.52 -5.86
CA PHE A 251 14.30 -2.91 -6.30
C PHE A 251 15.04 -3.95 -5.46
N ARG A 252 15.84 -3.51 -4.46
CA ARG A 252 16.49 -4.46 -3.54
C ARG A 252 15.41 -5.22 -2.76
N PRO A 253 15.49 -6.56 -2.68
CA PRO A 253 14.52 -7.36 -1.93
C PRO A 253 14.30 -6.84 -0.51
N GLY A 254 13.04 -6.72 -0.12
CA GLY A 254 12.61 -6.19 1.18
C GLY A 254 12.62 -4.67 1.32
N PHE A 255 13.33 -3.92 0.49
CA PHE A 255 13.54 -2.49 0.71
C PHE A 255 12.24 -1.68 0.73
N LEU A 256 11.32 -1.94 -0.19
CA LEU A 256 10.05 -1.20 -0.29
C LEU A 256 9.10 -1.54 0.85
N PHE A 257 9.14 -2.77 1.35
CA PHE A 257 8.40 -3.10 2.58
C PHE A 257 8.96 -2.33 3.77
N GLU A 258 10.27 -2.38 4.00
CA GLU A 258 10.90 -1.75 5.17
C GLU A 258 10.76 -0.22 5.15
N SER A 259 10.86 0.42 3.98
CA SER A 259 10.74 1.87 3.84
C SER A 259 9.29 2.37 3.79
N GLY A 260 8.39 1.62 3.17
CA GLY A 260 7.03 2.07 2.86
C GLY A 260 5.94 1.49 3.75
N LEU A 261 6.06 0.22 4.19
CA LEU A 261 5.02 -0.46 4.97
C LEU A 261 5.38 -0.67 6.43
N ARG A 262 6.65 -0.89 6.77
CA ARG A 262 7.09 -1.06 8.16
C ARG A 262 6.59 0.06 9.09
N PRO A 263 6.55 1.34 8.68
CA PRO A 263 5.99 2.41 9.50
C PRO A 263 4.51 2.24 9.87
N TRP A 264 3.76 1.41 9.11
CA TRP A 264 2.32 1.18 9.27
C TRP A 264 1.97 -0.04 10.11
N VAL A 265 2.95 -0.70 10.70
CA VAL A 265 2.71 -1.82 11.63
C VAL A 265 1.73 -1.36 12.72
N ASP A 266 0.70 -2.17 12.97
CA ASP A 266 -0.44 -1.87 13.85
C ASP A 266 -1.53 -0.94 13.27
N PHE A 267 -1.34 -0.28 12.10
CA PHE A 267 -2.41 0.55 11.52
C PHE A 267 -3.48 -0.32 10.84
N PRO A 268 -4.76 -0.26 11.27
CA PRO A 268 -5.80 -1.17 10.79
C PRO A 268 -6.36 -0.74 9.43
N PHE A 269 -5.72 -1.13 8.34
CA PHE A 269 -6.25 -0.92 7.01
C PHE A 269 -7.60 -1.63 6.79
N ALA A 270 -8.44 -1.06 5.92
CA ALA A 270 -9.65 -1.71 5.43
C ALA A 270 -9.33 -2.86 4.47
N GLY A 271 -8.27 -2.70 3.68
CA GLY A 271 -7.74 -3.71 2.77
C GLY A 271 -6.59 -3.16 1.94
N VAL A 272 -6.02 -4.04 1.11
CA VAL A 272 -4.93 -3.75 0.17
C VAL A 272 -5.46 -3.85 -1.25
N LEU A 273 -5.20 -2.82 -2.05
CA LEU A 273 -5.38 -2.82 -3.50
C LEU A 273 -4.00 -3.03 -4.12
N TRP A 274 -3.79 -4.21 -4.73
CA TRP A 274 -2.47 -4.63 -5.21
C TRP A 274 -2.45 -4.76 -6.72
N TYR A 275 -1.60 -3.98 -7.40
CA TYR A 275 -1.39 -4.10 -8.85
C TYR A 275 0.10 -4.16 -9.17
N GLN A 276 0.58 -5.37 -9.36
CA GLN A 276 1.98 -5.66 -9.69
C GLN A 276 2.03 -7.00 -10.47
N GLY A 277 3.09 -7.19 -11.23
CA GLY A 277 3.34 -8.47 -11.87
C GLY A 277 4.14 -8.35 -13.17
N GLU A 278 4.14 -7.20 -13.82
CA GLU A 278 4.78 -6.99 -15.11
C GLU A 278 6.27 -7.30 -15.07
N THR A 279 6.94 -6.94 -13.98
CA THR A 279 8.38 -7.21 -13.77
C THR A 279 8.63 -8.68 -13.47
N ASN A 280 7.82 -9.32 -12.63
CA ASN A 280 7.99 -10.73 -12.28
C ASN A 280 7.58 -11.67 -13.42
N ALA A 281 6.63 -11.25 -14.27
CA ALA A 281 6.19 -12.01 -15.44
C ALA A 281 7.25 -12.09 -16.57
N GLU A 282 8.41 -11.46 -16.39
CA GLU A 282 9.57 -11.68 -17.27
C GLU A 282 10.26 -13.03 -17.02
N LEU A 283 10.03 -13.62 -15.85
CA LEU A 283 10.60 -14.91 -15.45
C LEU A 283 9.65 -16.05 -15.78
N ALA A 284 10.16 -17.07 -16.46
CA ALA A 284 9.45 -18.28 -16.84
C ALA A 284 9.25 -19.26 -15.67
N ASP A 285 9.10 -18.78 -14.46
CA ASP A 285 8.96 -19.60 -13.25
C ASP A 285 7.64 -19.29 -12.53
N ALA A 286 6.58 -19.98 -12.97
CA ALA A 286 5.26 -19.83 -12.36
C ALA A 286 5.25 -20.21 -10.88
N ARG A 287 6.03 -21.24 -10.48
CA ARG A 287 6.09 -21.69 -9.09
C ARG A 287 6.76 -20.67 -8.19
N TRP A 288 7.85 -20.07 -8.65
CA TRP A 288 8.51 -18.95 -7.99
C TRP A 288 7.54 -17.77 -7.79
N ASN A 289 6.84 -17.38 -8.85
CA ASN A 289 5.89 -16.28 -8.82
C ASN A 289 4.70 -16.55 -7.87
N GLU A 290 4.18 -17.79 -7.83
CA GLU A 290 3.15 -18.18 -6.86
C GLU A 290 3.67 -18.07 -5.43
N GLY A 291 4.87 -18.59 -5.14
CA GLY A 291 5.51 -18.50 -3.83
C GLY A 291 5.72 -17.06 -3.36
N LEU A 292 6.21 -16.18 -4.25
CA LEU A 292 6.35 -14.76 -3.95
C LEU A 292 5.02 -14.09 -3.59
N LEU A 293 3.95 -14.35 -4.35
CA LEU A 293 2.64 -13.76 -4.09
C LEU A 293 2.00 -14.29 -2.79
N GLU A 294 2.16 -15.59 -2.50
CA GLU A 294 1.70 -16.18 -1.24
C GLU A 294 2.42 -15.59 -0.03
N ASN A 295 3.74 -15.48 -0.14
CA ASN A 295 4.58 -14.93 0.91
C ASN A 295 4.42 -13.41 1.06
N LEU A 296 4.07 -12.69 0.00
CA LEU A 296 3.66 -11.28 0.09
C LEU A 296 2.40 -11.14 0.98
N VAL A 297 1.34 -11.87 0.66
CA VAL A 297 0.07 -11.78 1.37
C VAL A 297 0.22 -12.22 2.83
N SER A 298 0.80 -13.41 3.06
CA SER A 298 0.98 -13.95 4.41
C SER A 298 1.95 -13.11 5.24
N GLY A 299 3.04 -12.67 4.63
CA GLY A 299 4.04 -11.81 5.27
C GLY A 299 3.48 -10.44 5.67
N TRP A 300 2.69 -9.80 4.79
CA TRP A 300 2.04 -8.54 5.14
C TRP A 300 1.01 -8.70 6.26
N ARG A 301 0.19 -9.75 6.20
CA ARG A 301 -0.77 -10.07 7.27
C ARG A 301 -0.09 -10.25 8.62
N ALA A 302 1.03 -10.97 8.64
CA ALA A 302 1.82 -11.18 9.86
C ALA A 302 2.48 -9.89 10.35
N ALA A 303 3.22 -9.21 9.47
CA ALA A 303 3.98 -8.01 9.83
C ALA A 303 3.07 -6.84 10.23
N LEU A 304 1.93 -6.64 9.56
CA LEU A 304 0.94 -5.61 9.91
C LEU A 304 0.00 -6.04 11.05
N LYS A 305 0.15 -7.27 11.57
CA LYS A 305 -0.69 -7.85 12.63
C LYS A 305 -2.19 -7.87 12.28
N GLN A 306 -2.50 -8.11 11.01
CA GLN A 306 -3.86 -8.18 10.49
C GLN A 306 -4.09 -9.50 9.74
N PRO A 307 -4.28 -10.63 10.44
CA PRO A 307 -4.34 -11.97 9.81
C PRO A 307 -5.49 -12.12 8.81
N GLN A 308 -6.50 -11.26 8.91
CA GLN A 308 -7.67 -11.25 8.01
C GLN A 308 -7.63 -10.08 6.99
N LEU A 309 -6.48 -9.41 6.83
CA LEU A 309 -6.35 -8.29 5.87
C LEU A 309 -6.73 -8.76 4.46
N ALA A 310 -7.77 -8.15 3.90
CA ALA A 310 -8.23 -8.47 2.56
C ALA A 310 -7.26 -7.91 1.50
N PHE A 311 -6.97 -8.72 0.48
CA PHE A 311 -6.20 -8.31 -0.69
C PHE A 311 -7.09 -8.36 -1.93
N PHE A 312 -7.12 -7.26 -2.65
CA PHE A 312 -7.75 -7.14 -3.96
C PHE A 312 -6.63 -7.07 -4.99
N MET A 313 -6.31 -8.25 -5.57
CA MET A 313 -5.20 -8.43 -6.49
C MET A 313 -5.68 -8.22 -7.92
N ILE A 314 -5.16 -7.19 -8.59
CA ILE A 314 -5.48 -6.89 -9.99
C ILE A 314 -4.62 -7.79 -10.88
N GLN A 315 -5.28 -8.57 -11.72
CA GLN A 315 -4.64 -9.47 -12.67
C GLN A 315 -3.94 -8.65 -13.77
N LEU A 316 -2.84 -9.16 -14.32
CA LEU A 316 -2.23 -8.54 -15.49
C LEU A 316 -3.20 -8.57 -16.69
N PRO A 317 -3.38 -7.46 -17.42
CA PRO A 317 -4.22 -7.42 -18.62
C PRO A 317 -3.56 -8.18 -19.77
N ARG A 318 -4.26 -8.39 -20.88
CA ARG A 318 -3.60 -8.74 -22.13
C ARG A 318 -2.76 -7.57 -22.62
N ILE A 319 -1.73 -7.87 -23.40
CA ILE A 319 -0.86 -6.89 -24.02
C ILE A 319 -0.69 -7.26 -25.50
N GLY A 320 -0.60 -6.27 -26.37
CA GLY A 320 -0.31 -6.44 -27.79
C GLY A 320 1.18 -6.50 -28.09
N GLY A 321 1.53 -6.79 -29.35
CA GLY A 321 2.91 -6.86 -29.82
C GLY A 321 3.60 -8.19 -29.53
N HIS A 322 4.90 -8.26 -29.85
CA HIS A 322 5.74 -9.46 -29.73
C HIS A 322 7.01 -9.17 -28.91
N ASP A 323 6.87 -8.58 -27.75
CA ASP A 323 7.98 -8.39 -26.82
C ASP A 323 8.28 -9.73 -26.10
N PRO A 324 9.47 -10.34 -26.29
CA PRO A 324 9.85 -11.57 -25.60
C PRO A 324 9.74 -11.49 -24.06
N LEU A 325 9.94 -10.30 -23.48
CA LEU A 325 9.79 -10.07 -22.03
C LEU A 325 8.35 -10.26 -21.54
N ARG A 326 7.38 -10.36 -22.46
CA ARG A 326 5.95 -10.53 -22.16
C ARG A 326 5.44 -11.95 -22.43
N ALA A 327 6.32 -12.85 -22.87
CA ALA A 327 5.96 -14.22 -23.25
C ALA A 327 5.31 -14.99 -22.08
N HIS A 328 5.71 -14.73 -20.85
CA HIS A 328 5.24 -15.45 -19.65
C HIS A 328 4.09 -14.75 -18.87
N TRP A 329 3.47 -13.74 -19.46
CA TRP A 329 2.30 -13.09 -18.86
C TRP A 329 1.11 -14.03 -18.65
N PRO A 330 0.80 -14.97 -19.57
CA PRO A 330 -0.26 -15.96 -19.33
C PRO A 330 0.00 -16.83 -18.10
N GLU A 331 1.24 -17.29 -17.90
CA GLU A 331 1.67 -18.08 -16.75
C GLU A 331 1.58 -17.27 -15.46
N TYR A 332 1.98 -16.00 -15.47
CA TYR A 332 1.85 -15.12 -14.31
C TYR A 332 0.37 -14.89 -13.93
N ARG A 333 -0.52 -14.68 -14.92
CA ARG A 333 -1.97 -14.59 -14.65
C ARG A 333 -2.52 -15.87 -14.03
N ALA A 334 -2.02 -17.03 -14.46
CA ALA A 334 -2.38 -18.30 -13.85
C ALA A 334 -1.90 -18.37 -12.38
N ALA A 335 -0.67 -17.94 -12.09
CA ALA A 335 -0.13 -17.84 -10.73
C ALA A 335 -1.01 -16.93 -9.85
N GLN A 336 -1.38 -15.73 -10.32
CA GLN A 336 -2.30 -14.83 -9.61
C GLN A 336 -3.65 -15.51 -9.30
N THR A 337 -4.19 -16.26 -10.28
CA THR A 337 -5.45 -16.99 -10.13
C THR A 337 -5.34 -18.11 -9.09
N ASN A 338 -4.24 -18.87 -9.11
CA ASN A 338 -4.00 -19.98 -8.19
C ASN A 338 -3.86 -19.48 -6.75
N VAL A 339 -3.10 -18.40 -6.54
CA VAL A 339 -2.93 -17.79 -5.21
C VAL A 339 -4.26 -17.26 -4.67
N ALA A 340 -5.04 -16.58 -5.49
CA ALA A 340 -6.35 -16.07 -5.07
C ALA A 340 -7.34 -17.19 -4.70
N LYS A 341 -7.23 -18.36 -5.34
CA LYS A 341 -8.06 -19.53 -4.99
C LYS A 341 -7.60 -20.20 -3.68
N ARG A 342 -6.29 -20.20 -3.39
CA ARG A 342 -5.73 -20.85 -2.21
C ARG A 342 -5.84 -20.03 -0.93
N LEU A 343 -5.68 -18.70 -1.05
CA LEU A 343 -5.61 -17.84 0.13
C LEU A 343 -6.96 -17.18 0.44
N PRO A 344 -7.56 -17.47 1.60
CA PRO A 344 -8.79 -16.80 2.03
C PRO A 344 -8.60 -15.26 2.08
N GLY A 345 -9.64 -14.52 1.64
CA GLY A 345 -9.61 -13.06 1.65
C GLY A 345 -8.68 -12.43 0.60
N VAL A 346 -8.21 -13.22 -0.38
CA VAL A 346 -7.59 -12.70 -1.61
C VAL A 346 -8.62 -12.73 -2.72
N HIS A 347 -8.92 -11.57 -3.27
CA HIS A 347 -9.92 -11.37 -4.32
C HIS A 347 -9.22 -11.01 -5.63
N LEU A 348 -9.33 -11.85 -6.64
CA LEU A 348 -8.74 -11.58 -7.96
C LEU A 348 -9.66 -10.65 -8.76
N ILE A 349 -9.10 -9.54 -9.23
CA ILE A 349 -9.77 -8.63 -10.14
C ILE A 349 -9.30 -8.97 -11.56
N VAL A 350 -10.12 -9.71 -12.28
CA VAL A 350 -9.82 -10.12 -13.66
C VAL A 350 -9.84 -8.90 -14.57
N THR A 351 -8.74 -8.67 -15.29
CA THR A 351 -8.56 -7.51 -16.20
C THR A 351 -7.95 -7.90 -17.55
N GLN A 352 -7.89 -9.20 -17.85
CA GLN A 352 -7.32 -9.67 -19.10
C GLN A 352 -7.95 -9.00 -20.34
N ASP A 353 -9.24 -8.76 -20.32
CA ASP A 353 -10.02 -8.09 -21.38
C ASP A 353 -9.84 -6.56 -21.41
N LEU A 354 -9.26 -5.96 -20.36
CA LEU A 354 -9.02 -4.51 -20.24
C LEU A 354 -7.63 -4.09 -20.75
N GLY A 355 -6.90 -5.00 -21.36
CA GLY A 355 -5.65 -4.69 -22.03
C GLY A 355 -5.89 -3.94 -23.35
N TRP A 356 -4.81 -3.54 -23.99
CA TRP A 356 -4.84 -2.83 -25.25
C TRP A 356 -3.90 -3.44 -26.29
N ASP A 357 -4.06 -3.01 -27.54
CA ASP A 357 -3.26 -3.50 -28.65
C ASP A 357 -2.00 -2.64 -28.84
N SER A 358 -1.11 -2.71 -27.85
CA SER A 358 0.16 -1.97 -27.81
C SER A 358 1.19 -2.81 -27.04
N PRO A 359 2.48 -2.71 -27.35
CA PRO A 359 3.56 -3.30 -26.55
C PRO A 359 3.81 -2.55 -25.22
N ASP A 360 3.26 -1.34 -25.05
CA ASP A 360 3.34 -0.63 -23.78
C ASP A 360 2.49 -1.32 -22.74
N VAL A 361 3.08 -1.60 -21.58
CA VAL A 361 2.45 -2.31 -20.46
C VAL A 361 1.41 -1.47 -19.70
N HIS A 362 1.21 -0.22 -20.09
CA HIS A 362 0.38 0.75 -19.37
C HIS A 362 -0.89 1.15 -20.14
N PRO A 363 -1.93 0.29 -20.20
CA PRO A 363 -3.21 0.72 -20.77
C PRO A 363 -3.69 2.00 -20.09
N PRO A 364 -3.96 3.10 -20.82
CA PRO A 364 -4.28 4.38 -20.19
C PRO A 364 -5.70 4.47 -19.65
N ASP A 365 -6.61 3.56 -20.04
CA ASP A 365 -7.97 3.50 -19.50
C ASP A 365 -7.98 2.71 -18.19
N LYS A 366 -7.86 3.43 -17.08
CA LYS A 366 -7.84 2.87 -15.73
C LYS A 366 -9.22 2.79 -15.06
N LEU A 367 -10.21 3.50 -15.59
CA LEU A 367 -11.54 3.57 -14.98
C LEU A 367 -12.24 2.20 -14.91
N PRO A 368 -12.26 1.35 -15.96
CA PRO A 368 -12.89 0.03 -15.86
C PRO A 368 -12.24 -0.88 -14.82
N VAL A 369 -10.91 -0.79 -14.66
CA VAL A 369 -10.18 -1.54 -13.63
C VAL A 369 -10.64 -1.10 -12.23
N ALA A 370 -10.68 0.21 -11.99
CA ALA A 370 -11.13 0.76 -10.71
C ALA A 370 -12.61 0.42 -10.39
N GLN A 371 -13.47 0.40 -11.40
CA GLN A 371 -14.88 0.00 -11.24
C GLN A 371 -15.01 -1.47 -10.82
N ARG A 372 -14.28 -2.39 -11.47
CA ARG A 372 -14.27 -3.81 -11.07
C ARG A 372 -13.72 -4.00 -9.67
N LEU A 373 -12.65 -3.28 -9.34
CA LEU A 373 -12.04 -3.30 -8.02
C LEU A 373 -13.02 -2.83 -6.94
N ALA A 374 -13.66 -1.67 -7.13
CA ALA A 374 -14.64 -1.15 -6.18
C ALA A 374 -15.86 -2.09 -6.02
N ALA A 375 -16.35 -2.69 -7.11
CA ALA A 375 -17.43 -3.66 -7.06
C ALA A 375 -17.05 -4.90 -6.23
N ALA A 376 -15.83 -5.43 -6.41
CA ALA A 376 -15.34 -6.56 -5.61
C ALA A 376 -15.21 -6.21 -4.12
N VAL A 377 -14.74 -4.99 -3.80
CA VAL A 377 -14.68 -4.50 -2.42
C VAL A 377 -16.07 -4.46 -1.79
N LEU A 378 -17.05 -3.90 -2.49
CA LEU A 378 -18.45 -3.80 -1.99
C LEU A 378 -19.07 -5.19 -1.80
N GLN A 379 -18.82 -6.12 -2.72
CA GLN A 379 -19.28 -7.50 -2.59
C GLN A 379 -18.67 -8.22 -1.38
N ALA A 380 -17.36 -8.05 -1.16
CA ALA A 380 -16.66 -8.67 -0.03
C ALA A 380 -17.13 -8.11 1.33
N ALA A 381 -17.55 -6.85 1.37
CA ALA A 381 -18.09 -6.21 2.57
C ALA A 381 -19.54 -6.63 2.91
N THR A 382 -20.29 -7.19 1.95
CA THR A 382 -21.66 -7.66 2.17
C THR A 382 -21.62 -9.04 2.83
N PRO A 383 -22.19 -9.22 4.05
CA PRO A 383 -22.27 -10.54 4.66
C PRO A 383 -22.95 -11.52 3.68
N ALA A 384 -22.38 -12.72 3.52
CA ALA A 384 -23.03 -13.78 2.76
C ALA A 384 -24.42 -14.01 3.37
N LEU A 385 -25.46 -13.58 2.67
CA LEU A 385 -26.82 -13.99 2.98
C LEU A 385 -26.79 -15.52 2.99
N THR A 386 -26.93 -16.13 4.18
CA THR A 386 -27.09 -17.57 4.33
C THR A 386 -28.16 -17.96 3.34
N ARG A 387 -27.79 -18.69 2.30
CA ARG A 387 -28.75 -19.40 1.45
C ARG A 387 -29.43 -20.39 2.37
N GLY A 388 -30.56 -19.95 2.93
CA GLY A 388 -31.46 -20.81 3.66
C GLY A 388 -31.79 -21.97 2.76
N ALA A 389 -31.42 -23.18 3.20
CA ALA A 389 -31.91 -24.42 2.66
C ALA A 389 -33.44 -24.39 2.81
N GLY A 390 -34.12 -23.93 1.76
CA GLY A 390 -35.53 -24.16 1.62
C GLY A 390 -35.76 -25.65 1.52
N GLY A 391 -36.00 -26.29 2.65
CA GLY A 391 -36.50 -27.65 2.71
C GLY A 391 -37.83 -27.74 1.95
N PHE A 392 -37.77 -28.38 0.79
CA PHE A 392 -38.98 -28.89 0.16
C PHE A 392 -39.51 -30.02 1.03
N ASN A 393 -40.49 -29.66 1.88
CA ASN A 393 -41.30 -30.67 2.57
C ASN A 393 -42.33 -31.21 1.54
N LYS A 394 -42.06 -32.34 0.94
CA LYS A 394 -43.08 -33.14 0.28
C LYS A 394 -43.83 -33.86 1.38
N GLY A 395 -44.92 -33.25 1.88
CA GLY A 395 -45.97 -33.93 2.59
C GLY A 395 -46.81 -34.72 1.59
N GLY A 396 -46.95 -36.02 1.89
CA GLY A 396 -47.79 -36.93 1.15
C GLY A 396 -49.27 -36.70 1.43
N GLU A 397 -50.05 -37.00 0.47
CA GLU A 397 -51.18 -37.95 0.44
C GLU A 397 -51.58 -38.11 -1.03
#